data_978f39061ff3587cb60801cea6cca00a
#
_entry.id   978f39061ff3587cb60801cea6cca00a
#
_cell.length_a   1.000
_cell.length_b   1.000
_cell.length_c   1.000
_cell.angle_alpha   90.00
_cell.angle_beta   90.00
_cell.angle_gamma   90.00
#
_symmetry.space_group_name_H-M   'P 1'
#
loop_
_entity.id
_entity.type
_entity.pdbx_description
1 polymer ?
#
loop_
_entity_poly.entity_id
_entity_poly.type
_entity_poly.pdbx_seq_one_letter_code
_entity_poly.pdbx_strand_id
1 'polypeptide(L)'
;MANFEQATGDGLQEKLVSVRRVAKVVKGGRIFGFSALTVVGDGNGRVGYGTGKAREVPAAIQKAMEAARKNMVKINLNEGTLHHALNGIHGAAKVYMQPASEGTGIIAGGAMRAVFEVVGVHNVLAKCIGSSNPINVVQATIKGLDNMADPESVAAKRGKKVADILG
;
A
#
# COMPACT_ATOMS: atom_id res chain seq x y z
N MET A 1 -5.07 15.61 11.40
CA MET A 1 -5.28 14.15 11.38
C MET A 1 -4.18 13.53 12.21
N ALA A 2 -4.50 12.77 13.26
CA ALA A 2 -3.49 12.17 14.11
C ALA A 2 -2.81 11.01 13.34
N ASN A 3 -1.52 11.13 13.08
CA ASN A 3 -0.71 10.04 12.57
C ASN A 3 -0.51 9.04 13.71
N PHE A 4 -1.22 7.94 13.69
CA PHE A 4 -0.92 6.78 14.51
C PHE A 4 0.19 5.99 13.81
N GLU A 5 1.44 6.39 14.05
CA GLU A 5 2.62 5.58 13.75
C GLU A 5 2.95 4.79 15.01
N GLN A 6 2.74 3.49 14.98
CA GLN A 6 3.24 2.59 16.01
C GLN A 6 4.29 1.69 15.38
N ALA A 7 5.55 1.90 15.78
CA ALA A 7 6.58 0.90 15.59
C ALA A 7 6.33 -0.20 16.64
N THR A 8 5.86 -1.34 16.23
CA THR A 8 5.75 -2.53 17.09
C THR A 8 7.12 -3.20 17.20
N GLY A 9 7.42 -3.88 18.32
CA GLY A 9 8.72 -4.52 18.59
C GLY A 9 9.20 -5.55 17.56
N ASP A 10 8.42 -5.85 16.54
CA ASP A 10 8.75 -6.77 15.43
C ASP A 10 9.40 -6.06 14.22
N GLY A 11 9.77 -4.77 14.34
CA GLY A 11 10.33 -4.00 13.23
C GLY A 11 9.34 -3.63 12.12
N LEU A 12 8.06 -3.92 12.31
CA LEU A 12 7.01 -3.59 11.35
C LEU A 12 6.48 -2.17 11.60
N GLN A 13 6.37 -1.41 10.52
CA GLN A 13 5.72 -0.10 10.51
C GLN A 13 4.25 -0.25 10.17
N GLU A 14 3.38 0.36 10.96
CA GLU A 14 1.94 0.29 10.80
C GLU A 14 1.37 1.69 10.56
N LYS A 15 0.55 1.84 9.51
CA LYS A 15 -0.13 3.10 9.22
C LYS A 15 -1.62 2.92 9.06
N LEU A 16 -2.38 3.77 9.77
CA LEU A 16 -3.80 3.88 9.61
C LEU A 16 -4.13 4.77 8.40
N VAL A 17 -4.75 4.20 7.37
CA VAL A 17 -5.12 4.94 6.15
C VAL A 17 -6.45 5.66 6.33
N SER A 18 -7.47 4.97 6.82
CA SER A 18 -8.81 5.55 7.04
C SER A 18 -9.63 4.80 8.06
N VAL A 19 -10.46 5.54 8.79
CA VAL A 19 -11.54 4.98 9.63
C VAL A 19 -12.85 5.58 9.14
N ARG A 20 -13.87 4.74 8.99
CA ARG A 20 -15.21 5.15 8.58
C ARG A 20 -16.24 4.59 9.54
N ARG A 21 -17.24 5.40 9.93
CA ARG A 21 -18.41 4.93 10.60
C ARG A 21 -19.33 4.23 9.60
N VAL A 22 -19.75 3.01 9.90
CA VAL A 22 -20.65 2.18 9.09
C VAL A 22 -21.89 1.81 9.89
N ALA A 23 -22.98 1.52 9.22
CA ALA A 23 -24.22 1.11 9.87
C ALA A 23 -24.77 -0.16 9.24
N LYS A 24 -25.26 -1.06 10.08
CA LYS A 24 -26.07 -2.22 9.69
C LYS A 24 -27.54 -1.88 9.98
N VAL A 25 -28.37 -1.91 8.94
CA VAL A 25 -29.81 -1.67 9.08
C VAL A 25 -30.49 -2.96 9.55
N VAL A 26 -31.24 -2.86 10.63
CA VAL A 26 -32.04 -3.94 11.24
C VAL A 26 -33.49 -3.49 11.41
N LYS A 27 -34.40 -4.41 11.77
CA LYS A 27 -35.86 -4.11 11.92
C LYS A 27 -36.15 -2.96 12.91
N GLY A 28 -35.31 -2.77 13.95
CA GLY A 28 -35.49 -1.73 14.96
C GLY A 28 -34.68 -0.44 14.69
N GLY A 29 -34.01 -0.28 13.54
CA GLY A 29 -33.20 0.89 13.23
C GLY A 29 -31.81 0.58 12.67
N ARG A 30 -30.80 1.35 13.07
CA ARG A 30 -29.42 1.20 12.59
C ARG A 30 -28.47 0.87 13.73
N ILE A 31 -27.70 -0.21 13.56
CA ILE A 31 -26.58 -0.53 14.46
C ILE A 31 -25.32 0.04 13.86
N PHE A 32 -24.66 0.95 14.57
CA PHE A 32 -23.43 1.59 14.13
C PHE A 32 -22.19 0.76 14.49
N GLY A 33 -21.17 0.88 13.69
CA GLY A 33 -19.85 0.33 13.89
C GLY A 33 -18.82 1.15 13.15
N PHE A 34 -17.56 0.70 13.18
CA PHE A 34 -16.45 1.34 12.51
C PHE A 34 -15.74 0.35 11.60
N SER A 35 -15.28 0.85 10.47
CA SER A 35 -14.42 0.11 9.55
C SER A 35 -13.09 0.85 9.43
N ALA A 36 -12.00 0.18 9.77
CA ALA A 36 -10.64 0.67 9.64
C ALA A 36 -9.96 0.03 8.43
N LEU A 37 -9.11 0.79 7.75
CA LEU A 37 -8.18 0.35 6.71
C LEU A 37 -6.78 0.68 7.20
N THR A 38 -5.91 -0.32 7.27
CA THR A 38 -4.51 -0.19 7.67
C THR A 38 -3.57 -0.81 6.65
N VAL A 39 -2.36 -0.30 6.59
CA VAL A 39 -1.24 -0.88 5.85
C VAL A 39 -0.10 -1.15 6.82
N VAL A 40 0.62 -2.23 6.61
CA VAL A 40 1.75 -2.69 7.43
C VAL A 40 2.89 -3.06 6.50
N GLY A 41 4.11 -2.70 6.86
CA GLY A 41 5.30 -3.05 6.10
C GLY A 41 6.56 -3.09 6.97
N ASP A 42 7.63 -3.62 6.44
CA ASP A 42 8.93 -3.77 7.12
C ASP A 42 9.96 -2.69 6.72
N GLY A 43 9.56 -1.76 5.82
CA GLY A 43 10.49 -0.78 5.25
C GLY A 43 11.50 -1.35 4.26
N ASN A 44 11.46 -2.65 3.99
CA ASN A 44 12.42 -3.38 3.15
C ASN A 44 11.72 -4.14 2.00
N GLY A 45 10.65 -3.60 1.48
CA GLY A 45 9.92 -4.15 0.34
C GLY A 45 8.79 -5.11 0.70
N ARG A 46 8.47 -5.36 1.97
CA ARG A 46 7.29 -6.16 2.32
C ARG A 46 6.15 -5.25 2.76
N VAL A 47 4.96 -5.48 2.22
CA VAL A 47 3.76 -4.71 2.55
C VAL A 47 2.52 -5.57 2.56
N GLY A 48 1.64 -5.29 3.49
CA GLY A 48 0.31 -5.87 3.55
C GLY A 48 -0.73 -4.80 3.82
N TYR A 49 -1.96 -5.07 3.45
CA TYR A 49 -3.09 -4.23 3.83
C TYR A 49 -4.19 -5.09 4.46
N GLY A 50 -4.95 -4.46 5.35
CA GLY A 50 -6.05 -5.14 6.00
C GLY A 50 -7.22 -4.19 6.27
N THR A 51 -8.41 -4.78 6.33
CA THR A 51 -9.62 -4.08 6.76
C THR A 51 -10.22 -4.78 7.96
N GLY A 52 -10.59 -4.00 8.97
CA GLY A 52 -11.23 -4.52 10.18
C GLY A 52 -12.55 -3.80 10.45
N LYS A 53 -13.55 -4.52 10.95
CA LYS A 53 -14.82 -3.95 11.40
C LYS A 53 -15.07 -4.32 12.84
N ALA A 54 -15.48 -3.34 13.68
CA ALA A 54 -15.86 -3.54 15.07
C ALA A 54 -16.84 -2.46 15.53
N ARG A 55 -17.40 -2.62 16.74
CA ARG A 55 -18.24 -1.59 17.36
C ARG A 55 -17.44 -0.39 17.83
N GLU A 56 -16.18 -0.61 18.20
CA GLU A 56 -15.23 0.40 18.69
C GLU A 56 -14.08 0.60 17.69
N VAL A 57 -13.55 1.82 17.63
CA VAL A 57 -12.45 2.18 16.72
C VAL A 57 -11.17 1.40 17.03
N PRO A 58 -10.67 1.29 18.28
CA PRO A 58 -9.45 0.55 18.57
C PRO A 58 -9.51 -0.91 18.14
N ALA A 59 -10.65 -1.58 18.45
CA ALA A 59 -10.87 -2.97 18.07
C ALA A 59 -10.94 -3.16 16.53
N ALA A 60 -11.47 -2.17 15.78
CA ALA A 60 -11.50 -2.21 14.33
C ALA A 60 -10.08 -2.06 13.75
N ILE A 61 -9.25 -1.17 14.32
CA ILE A 61 -7.86 -0.96 13.91
C ILE A 61 -7.03 -2.21 14.18
N GLN A 62 -7.11 -2.80 15.37
CA GLN A 62 -6.38 -4.02 15.71
C GLN A 62 -6.70 -5.17 14.75
N LYS A 63 -7.98 -5.41 14.46
CA LYS A 63 -8.38 -6.42 13.46
C LYS A 63 -7.85 -6.13 12.07
N ALA A 64 -7.81 -4.86 11.67
CA ALA A 64 -7.25 -4.48 10.38
C ALA A 64 -5.74 -4.73 10.32
N MET A 65 -4.99 -4.41 11.38
CA MET A 65 -3.54 -4.68 11.49
C MET A 65 -3.25 -6.18 11.42
N GLU A 66 -3.97 -7.00 12.18
CA GLU A 66 -3.81 -8.46 12.13
C GLU A 66 -4.07 -9.03 10.73
N ALA A 67 -5.10 -8.53 10.04
CA ALA A 67 -5.39 -8.92 8.66
C ALA A 67 -4.28 -8.46 7.70
N ALA A 68 -3.73 -7.27 7.87
CA ALA A 68 -2.63 -6.74 7.06
C ALA A 68 -1.35 -7.58 7.22
N ARG A 69 -0.98 -7.95 8.46
CA ARG A 69 0.20 -8.80 8.75
C ARG A 69 0.09 -10.18 8.09
N LYS A 70 -1.09 -10.77 8.01
CA LYS A 70 -1.32 -12.07 7.36
C LYS A 70 -1.18 -12.03 5.84
N ASN A 71 -1.44 -10.87 5.23
CA ASN A 71 -1.50 -10.69 3.78
C ASN A 71 -0.32 -9.87 3.25
N MET A 72 0.88 -10.05 3.81
CA MET A 72 2.07 -9.35 3.35
C MET A 72 2.62 -9.96 2.06
N VAL A 73 2.91 -9.10 1.09
CA VAL A 73 3.53 -9.42 -0.21
C VAL A 73 4.92 -8.81 -0.24
N LYS A 74 5.87 -9.48 -0.89
CA LYS A 74 7.23 -8.98 -1.11
C LYS A 74 7.31 -8.28 -2.46
N ILE A 75 7.83 -7.07 -2.45
CA ILE A 75 8.03 -6.19 -3.61
C ILE A 75 9.53 -5.95 -3.76
N ASN A 76 10.06 -6.09 -4.97
CA ASN A 76 11.46 -5.78 -5.25
C ASN A 76 11.57 -4.29 -5.59
N LEU A 77 12.33 -3.54 -4.77
CA LEU A 77 12.59 -2.11 -4.95
C LEU A 77 14.00 -1.89 -5.52
N ASN A 78 14.20 -0.76 -6.15
CA ASN A 78 15.49 -0.30 -6.62
C ASN A 78 15.98 0.87 -5.75
N GLU A 79 16.85 0.59 -4.76
CA GLU A 79 17.48 1.60 -3.88
C GLU A 79 16.51 2.67 -3.34
N GLY A 80 15.33 2.24 -2.85
CA GLY A 80 14.31 3.13 -2.30
C GLY A 80 13.43 3.85 -3.33
N THR A 81 13.47 3.42 -4.60
CA THR A 81 12.56 3.87 -5.66
C THR A 81 12.02 2.68 -6.47
N LEU A 82 11.25 2.95 -7.52
CA LEU A 82 10.70 1.94 -8.42
C LEU A 82 11.67 1.64 -9.56
N HIS A 83 11.61 0.42 -10.14
CA HIS A 83 12.42 0.06 -11.31
C HIS A 83 11.99 0.79 -12.58
N HIS A 84 10.69 1.00 -12.77
CA HIS A 84 10.11 1.65 -13.94
C HIS A 84 8.74 2.27 -13.64
N ALA A 85 8.25 3.10 -14.54
CA ALA A 85 6.89 3.63 -14.45
C ALA A 85 5.86 2.50 -14.65
N LEU A 86 4.79 2.53 -13.85
CA LEU A 86 3.77 1.49 -13.88
C LEU A 86 2.38 2.02 -13.54
N ASN A 87 1.38 1.26 -13.96
CA ASN A 87 -0.02 1.50 -13.66
C ASN A 87 -0.59 0.35 -12.85
N GLY A 88 -1.23 0.67 -11.72
CA GLY A 88 -2.02 -0.28 -10.95
C GLY A 88 -3.51 -0.01 -11.14
N ILE A 89 -4.32 -1.07 -11.23
CA ILE A 89 -5.76 -0.95 -11.40
C ILE A 89 -6.47 -1.87 -10.41
N HIS A 90 -7.43 -1.31 -9.68
CA HIS A 90 -8.35 -2.08 -8.86
C HIS A 90 -9.74 -1.41 -8.83
N GLY A 91 -10.76 -2.12 -9.32
CA GLY A 91 -12.09 -1.54 -9.52
C GLY A 91 -12.02 -0.29 -10.40
N ALA A 92 -12.61 0.80 -9.96
CA ALA A 92 -12.59 2.09 -10.66
C ALA A 92 -11.38 2.98 -10.31
N ALA A 93 -10.47 2.54 -9.43
CA ALA A 93 -9.26 3.26 -9.11
C ALA A 93 -8.13 2.84 -10.06
N LYS A 94 -7.49 3.83 -10.68
CA LYS A 94 -6.25 3.69 -11.44
C LYS A 94 -5.19 4.50 -10.74
N VAL A 95 -4.01 3.93 -10.54
CA VAL A 95 -2.86 4.62 -9.96
C VAL A 95 -1.73 4.59 -10.97
N TYR A 96 -1.15 5.76 -11.23
CA TYR A 96 0.07 5.92 -12.00
C TYR A 96 1.21 6.16 -11.01
N MET A 97 2.31 5.45 -11.18
CA MET A 97 3.49 5.53 -10.31
C MET A 97 4.74 5.52 -11.19
N GLN A 98 5.70 6.40 -10.90
CA GLN A 98 6.98 6.43 -11.61
C GLN A 98 8.13 6.66 -10.64
N PRO A 99 9.32 6.12 -10.94
CA PRO A 99 10.51 6.37 -10.15
C PRO A 99 10.85 7.86 -10.19
N ALA A 100 11.54 8.32 -9.16
CA ALA A 100 12.02 9.68 -9.05
C ALA A 100 13.47 9.68 -8.57
N SER A 101 14.21 10.75 -8.89
CA SER A 101 15.57 10.94 -8.44
C SER A 101 15.66 11.10 -6.94
N GLU A 102 16.82 10.80 -6.37
CA GLU A 102 17.11 11.00 -4.96
C GLU A 102 16.84 12.45 -4.53
N GLY A 103 16.25 12.61 -3.37
CA GLY A 103 15.86 13.91 -2.84
C GLY A 103 14.46 14.40 -3.26
N THR A 104 13.79 13.74 -4.19
CA THR A 104 12.42 14.12 -4.61
C THR A 104 11.40 13.87 -3.48
N GLY A 105 11.60 12.82 -2.69
CA GLY A 105 10.64 12.38 -1.68
C GLY A 105 9.40 11.70 -2.25
N ILE A 106 8.42 11.45 -1.39
CA ILE A 106 7.18 10.79 -1.78
C ILE A 106 6.14 11.84 -2.18
N ILE A 107 5.88 11.97 -3.48
CA ILE A 107 4.84 12.84 -4.03
C ILE A 107 3.65 11.97 -4.44
N ALA A 108 2.72 11.76 -3.51
CA ALA A 108 1.58 10.86 -3.68
C ALA A 108 0.37 11.30 -2.85
N GLY A 109 -0.82 10.87 -3.24
CA GLY A 109 -2.04 11.01 -2.43
C GLY A 109 -1.96 10.22 -1.13
N GLY A 110 -2.65 10.65 -0.06
CA GLY A 110 -2.50 10.12 1.30
C GLY A 110 -2.57 8.59 1.42
N ALA A 111 -3.51 7.95 0.71
CA ALA A 111 -3.62 6.49 0.74
C ALA A 111 -2.44 5.77 0.06
N MET A 112 -1.91 6.33 -1.04
CA MET A 112 -0.73 5.80 -1.73
C MET A 112 0.54 6.09 -0.92
N ARG A 113 0.66 7.30 -0.36
CA ARG A 113 1.78 7.70 0.49
C ARG A 113 1.97 6.74 1.66
N ALA A 114 0.89 6.37 2.35
CA ALA A 114 0.93 5.43 3.46
C ALA A 114 1.50 4.06 3.03
N VAL A 115 1.20 3.59 1.81
CA VAL A 115 1.77 2.36 1.26
C VAL A 115 3.26 2.53 1.00
N PHE A 116 3.70 3.59 0.32
CA PHE A 116 5.11 3.81 -0.02
C PHE A 116 5.99 3.94 1.22
N GLU A 117 5.53 4.66 2.24
CA GLU A 117 6.26 4.83 3.49
C GLU A 117 6.53 3.51 4.21
N VAL A 118 5.52 2.62 4.31
CA VAL A 118 5.70 1.32 5.00
C VAL A 118 6.45 0.29 4.15
N VAL A 119 6.46 0.44 2.82
CA VAL A 119 7.25 -0.43 1.91
C VAL A 119 8.74 -0.07 1.95
N GLY A 120 9.08 1.18 2.27
CA GLY A 120 10.45 1.71 2.22
C GLY A 120 10.78 2.41 0.91
N VAL A 121 9.79 2.91 0.18
CA VAL A 121 10.00 3.78 -0.98
C VAL A 121 10.20 5.20 -0.49
N HIS A 122 11.30 5.83 -0.88
CA HIS A 122 11.68 7.18 -0.48
C HIS A 122 11.45 8.21 -1.57
N ASN A 123 11.58 7.82 -2.86
CA ASN A 123 11.50 8.73 -3.99
C ASN A 123 10.53 8.17 -5.05
N VAL A 124 9.38 8.82 -5.20
CA VAL A 124 8.33 8.39 -6.12
C VAL A 124 7.39 9.54 -6.49
N LEU A 125 6.97 9.58 -7.74
CA LEU A 125 5.87 10.42 -8.22
C LEU A 125 4.67 9.53 -8.51
N ALA A 126 3.54 9.81 -7.87
CA ALA A 126 2.37 8.97 -8.03
C ALA A 126 1.06 9.79 -8.03
N LYS A 127 0.12 9.37 -8.86
CA LYS A 127 -1.19 10.00 -9.00
C LYS A 127 -2.31 8.96 -9.06
N CYS A 128 -3.35 9.19 -8.28
CA CYS A 128 -4.59 8.44 -8.38
C CYS A 128 -5.52 9.10 -9.40
N ILE A 129 -6.09 8.30 -10.30
CA ILE A 129 -7.01 8.71 -11.36
C ILE A 129 -8.28 7.87 -11.21
N GLY A 130 -9.45 8.49 -11.42
CA GLY A 130 -10.74 7.83 -11.25
C GLY A 130 -11.20 7.83 -9.79
N SER A 131 -11.49 6.67 -9.23
CA SER A 131 -12.02 6.57 -7.86
C SER A 131 -10.97 6.90 -6.80
N SER A 132 -11.31 7.82 -5.89
CA SER A 132 -10.50 8.17 -4.71
C SER A 132 -10.82 7.32 -3.47
N ASN A 133 -11.59 6.23 -3.61
CA ASN A 133 -11.89 5.36 -2.49
C ASN A 133 -10.60 4.74 -1.92
N PRO A 134 -10.24 5.02 -0.65
CA PRO A 134 -8.96 4.58 -0.07
C PRO A 134 -8.69 3.08 -0.19
N ILE A 135 -9.72 2.25 -0.04
CA ILE A 135 -9.59 0.79 -0.15
C ILE A 135 -9.13 0.41 -1.56
N ASN A 136 -9.79 0.96 -2.58
CA ASN A 136 -9.44 0.66 -3.97
C ASN A 136 -8.06 1.22 -4.35
N VAL A 137 -7.72 2.41 -3.86
CA VAL A 137 -6.42 3.05 -4.12
C VAL A 137 -5.28 2.23 -3.51
N VAL A 138 -5.39 1.81 -2.24
CA VAL A 138 -4.38 0.96 -1.60
C VAL A 138 -4.20 -0.36 -2.35
N GLN A 139 -5.30 -1.03 -2.71
CA GLN A 139 -5.24 -2.28 -3.47
C GLN A 139 -4.64 -2.10 -4.86
N ALA A 140 -5.00 -1.02 -5.58
CA ALA A 140 -4.43 -0.71 -6.87
C ALA A 140 -2.92 -0.41 -6.78
N THR A 141 -2.49 0.29 -5.72
CA THR A 141 -1.07 0.59 -5.49
C THR A 141 -0.27 -0.68 -5.21
N ILE A 142 -0.70 -1.51 -4.27
CA ILE A 142 -0.01 -2.76 -3.92
C ILE A 142 0.02 -3.72 -5.12
N LYS A 143 -1.10 -3.87 -5.83
CA LYS A 143 -1.17 -4.72 -7.03
C LYS A 143 -0.29 -4.21 -8.17
N GLY A 144 -0.17 -2.87 -8.32
CA GLY A 144 0.76 -2.26 -9.26
C GLY A 144 2.22 -2.59 -8.90
N LEU A 145 2.58 -2.44 -7.63
CA LEU A 145 3.92 -2.75 -7.13
C LEU A 145 4.28 -4.24 -7.24
N ASP A 146 3.34 -5.14 -6.96
CA ASP A 146 3.51 -6.59 -7.08
C ASP A 146 3.77 -7.04 -8.53
N ASN A 147 3.15 -6.36 -9.49
CA ASN A 147 3.34 -6.61 -10.93
C ASN A 147 4.58 -5.92 -11.52
N MET A 148 5.39 -5.24 -10.72
CA MET A 148 6.59 -4.56 -11.19
C MET A 148 7.64 -5.59 -11.61
N ALA A 149 8.10 -5.48 -12.86
CA ALA A 149 9.16 -6.34 -13.37
C ALA A 149 10.53 -5.82 -12.91
N ASP A 150 11.32 -6.69 -12.30
CA ASP A 150 12.71 -6.43 -11.97
C ASP A 150 13.63 -6.85 -13.13
N PRO A 151 14.78 -6.19 -13.30
CA PRO A 151 15.71 -6.52 -14.36
C PRO A 151 16.20 -7.97 -14.33
N GLU A 152 16.37 -8.55 -13.13
CA GLU A 152 16.82 -9.92 -12.95
C GLU A 152 15.80 -10.94 -13.48
N SER A 153 14.52 -10.75 -13.17
CA SER A 153 13.46 -11.63 -13.66
C SER A 153 13.29 -11.54 -15.18
N VAL A 154 13.47 -10.35 -15.75
CA VAL A 154 13.44 -10.14 -17.20
C VAL A 154 14.64 -10.80 -17.86
N ALA A 155 15.85 -10.66 -17.29
CA ALA A 155 17.06 -11.30 -17.75
C ALA A 155 16.94 -12.83 -17.77
N ALA A 156 16.46 -13.39 -16.68
CA ALA A 156 16.21 -14.84 -16.57
C ALA A 156 15.21 -15.34 -17.63
N LYS A 157 14.10 -14.64 -17.85
CA LYS A 157 13.11 -14.97 -18.89
C LYS A 157 13.68 -14.91 -20.32
N ARG A 158 14.62 -14.00 -20.58
CA ARG A 158 15.23 -13.80 -21.90
C ARG A 158 16.52 -14.60 -22.09
N GLY A 159 17.04 -15.26 -21.05
CA GLY A 159 18.31 -15.99 -21.08
C GLY A 159 19.53 -15.07 -21.34
N LYS A 160 19.45 -13.79 -20.90
CA LYS A 160 20.49 -12.76 -21.09
C LYS A 160 21.04 -12.31 -19.74
N LYS A 161 22.19 -11.65 -19.75
CA LYS A 161 22.74 -10.98 -18.56
C LYS A 161 21.98 -9.70 -18.26
N VAL A 162 21.92 -9.30 -16.99
CA VAL A 162 21.24 -8.05 -16.58
C VAL A 162 21.86 -6.83 -17.26
N ALA A 163 23.20 -6.80 -17.43
CA ALA A 163 23.91 -5.73 -18.14
C ALA A 163 23.45 -5.56 -19.59
N ASP A 164 23.09 -6.66 -20.29
CA ASP A 164 22.61 -6.60 -21.68
C ASP A 164 21.17 -6.07 -21.82
N ILE A 165 20.47 -5.89 -20.68
CA ILE A 165 19.09 -5.40 -20.62
C ILE A 165 19.05 -3.92 -20.22
N LEU A 166 19.94 -3.53 -19.34
CA LEU A 166 20.02 -2.16 -18.85
C LEU A 166 20.78 -1.21 -19.80
N GLY A 167 21.62 -1.76 -20.69
CA GLY A 167 22.40 -1.00 -21.69
C GLY A 167 23.74 -0.61 -21.14
#